data_aa525646afb5e7654b5627ab2687bf01
#
_entry.id   aa525646afb5e7654b5627ab2687bf01
#
_cell.length_a   1.000
_cell.length_b   1.000
_cell.length_c   1.000
_cell.angle_alpha   90.00
_cell.angle_beta   90.00
_cell.angle_gamma   90.00
#
_symmetry.space_group_name_H-M   'P 1'
#
loop_
_entity.id
_entity.type
_entity.pdbx_description
1 polymer ?
#
loop_
_entity_poly.entity_id
_entity_poly.type
_entity_poly.pdbx_seq_one_letter_code
_entity_poly.pdbx_strand_id
1 'polypeptide(L)'
;MNTKEKIFDVSLDLFSKKGYDSVSLREIAEEVGIKKSSIYSHYPSKEAILMDIFEYFTGLFEYDEHLNSEDFILSADNEILLENPELFYHKGSEAIRGMLLEEKNLKIWKLIFIQMHHNEKIRLFFQNEILVKPLEYWNDFFTILKEKGIIKKDSNPKLLAREYYSFPIYLLLEISAKYDDIPPETLDNFFKEAEEHAKFLLDCVKVK
;
A
#
# COMPACT_ATOMS: atom_id res chain seq x y z
N MET A 1 -10.95 15.42 18.60
CA MET A 1 -10.91 15.60 17.14
C MET A 1 -11.21 17.06 16.83
N ASN A 2 -10.28 17.76 16.19
CA ASN A 2 -10.48 19.16 15.80
C ASN A 2 -11.30 19.28 14.50
N THR A 3 -11.70 20.50 14.11
CA THR A 3 -12.55 20.69 12.92
C THR A 3 -11.87 20.25 11.61
N LYS A 4 -10.55 20.44 11.48
CA LYS A 4 -9.80 20.01 10.29
C LYS A 4 -9.81 18.50 10.17
N GLU A 5 -9.58 17.78 11.26
CA GLU A 5 -9.66 16.30 11.30
C GLU A 5 -11.06 15.80 10.93
N LYS A 6 -12.13 16.44 11.45
CA LYS A 6 -13.50 16.08 11.06
C LYS A 6 -13.77 16.26 9.57
N ILE A 7 -13.30 17.39 8.99
CA ILE A 7 -13.43 17.62 7.54
C ILE A 7 -12.70 16.54 6.76
N PHE A 8 -11.49 16.17 7.18
CA PHE A 8 -10.69 15.11 6.57
C PHE A 8 -11.45 13.77 6.57
N ASP A 9 -11.88 13.29 7.74
CA ASP A 9 -12.50 11.98 7.90
C ASP A 9 -13.86 11.89 7.17
N VAL A 10 -14.69 12.93 7.27
CA VAL A 10 -15.97 13.01 6.55
C VAL A 10 -15.73 13.05 5.03
N SER A 11 -14.73 13.81 4.59
CA SER A 11 -14.43 13.89 3.15
C SER A 11 -13.93 12.56 2.61
N LEU A 12 -13.06 11.87 3.35
CA LEU A 12 -12.58 10.54 2.98
C LEU A 12 -13.74 9.55 2.85
N ASP A 13 -14.64 9.54 3.82
CA ASP A 13 -15.83 8.66 3.80
C ASP A 13 -16.74 8.96 2.60
N LEU A 14 -17.03 10.23 2.34
CA LEU A 14 -17.84 10.63 1.19
C LEU A 14 -17.15 10.33 -0.14
N PHE A 15 -15.85 10.64 -0.28
CA PHE A 15 -15.10 10.40 -1.51
C PHE A 15 -14.96 8.92 -1.83
N SER A 16 -14.71 8.09 -0.83
CA SER A 16 -14.59 6.64 -1.01
C SER A 16 -15.91 5.96 -1.38
N LYS A 17 -17.06 6.49 -0.91
CA LYS A 17 -18.40 5.93 -1.16
C LYS A 17 -19.05 6.46 -2.44
N LYS A 18 -18.94 7.76 -2.71
CA LYS A 18 -19.68 8.43 -3.79
C LYS A 18 -18.80 8.83 -4.97
N GLY A 19 -17.47 8.72 -4.83
CA GLY A 19 -16.49 9.26 -5.76
C GLY A 19 -16.23 10.76 -5.53
N TYR A 20 -14.99 11.19 -5.75
CA TYR A 20 -14.55 12.57 -5.53
C TYR A 20 -15.37 13.59 -6.29
N ASP A 21 -15.65 13.36 -7.58
CA ASP A 21 -16.32 14.33 -8.43
C ASP A 21 -17.77 14.60 -8.02
N SER A 22 -18.47 13.59 -7.49
CA SER A 22 -19.86 13.68 -7.07
C SER A 22 -20.08 14.43 -5.76
N VAL A 23 -19.04 14.58 -4.93
CA VAL A 23 -19.14 15.20 -3.61
C VAL A 23 -18.86 16.70 -3.68
N SER A 24 -19.70 17.50 -3.05
CA SER A 24 -19.53 18.96 -2.97
C SER A 24 -19.05 19.41 -1.59
N LEU A 25 -18.33 20.57 -1.52
CA LEU A 25 -17.96 21.20 -0.26
C LEU A 25 -19.19 21.56 0.63
N ARG A 26 -20.35 21.72 0.04
CA ARG A 26 -21.59 21.96 0.78
C ARG A 26 -22.01 20.69 1.51
N GLU A 27 -21.99 19.57 0.85
CA GLU A 27 -22.31 18.26 1.43
C GLU A 27 -21.35 17.88 2.55
N ILE A 28 -20.03 18.10 2.36
CA ILE A 28 -19.03 17.91 3.41
C ILE A 28 -19.35 18.80 4.63
N ALA A 29 -19.67 20.07 4.40
CA ALA A 29 -19.99 21.01 5.49
C ALA A 29 -21.25 20.58 6.26
N GLU A 30 -22.27 20.11 5.56
CA GLU A 30 -23.52 19.61 6.15
C GLU A 30 -23.27 18.39 7.02
N GLU A 31 -22.44 17.43 6.56
CA GLU A 31 -22.11 16.22 7.29
C GLU A 31 -21.21 16.50 8.50
N VAL A 32 -20.26 17.44 8.39
CA VAL A 32 -19.42 17.90 9.53
C VAL A 32 -20.24 18.71 10.56
N GLY A 33 -21.38 19.29 10.16
CA GLY A 33 -22.21 20.15 10.99
C GLY A 33 -21.70 21.60 11.07
N ILE A 34 -21.07 22.11 9.99
CA ILE A 34 -20.53 23.47 9.91
C ILE A 34 -21.07 24.23 8.70
N LYS A 35 -20.84 25.52 8.63
CA LYS A 35 -21.14 26.31 7.41
C LYS A 35 -20.09 26.02 6.33
N LYS A 36 -20.50 26.00 5.05
CA LYS A 36 -19.56 25.87 3.92
C LYS A 36 -18.42 26.90 3.98
N SER A 37 -18.70 28.12 4.41
CA SER A 37 -17.68 29.17 4.60
C SER A 37 -16.61 28.80 5.63
N SER A 38 -16.92 27.97 6.61
CA SER A 38 -15.99 27.51 7.62
C SER A 38 -15.00 26.47 7.09
N ILE A 39 -15.32 25.75 5.99
CA ILE A 39 -14.35 24.86 5.35
C ILE A 39 -13.16 25.64 4.82
N TYR A 40 -13.39 26.82 4.23
CA TYR A 40 -12.34 27.64 3.63
C TYR A 40 -11.30 28.17 4.62
N SER A 41 -11.60 28.17 5.94
CA SER A 41 -10.60 28.48 6.98
C SER A 41 -9.62 27.33 7.22
N HIS A 42 -9.91 26.11 6.73
CA HIS A 42 -9.07 24.91 6.90
C HIS A 42 -8.50 24.43 5.56
N TYR A 43 -9.28 24.52 4.48
CA TYR A 43 -8.91 24.04 3.16
C TYR A 43 -9.35 25.04 2.08
N PRO A 44 -8.44 25.52 1.22
CA PRO A 44 -8.76 26.49 0.18
C PRO A 44 -9.67 25.93 -0.94
N SER A 45 -9.72 24.61 -1.09
CA SER A 45 -10.50 23.95 -2.14
C SER A 45 -10.82 22.49 -1.77
N LYS A 46 -11.74 21.86 -2.52
CA LYS A 46 -12.01 20.42 -2.42
C LYS A 46 -10.77 19.59 -2.79
N GLU A 47 -10.00 20.06 -3.77
CA GLU A 47 -8.75 19.42 -4.16
C GLU A 47 -7.72 19.44 -3.02
N ALA A 48 -7.64 20.53 -2.23
CA ALA A 48 -6.75 20.59 -1.09
C ALA A 48 -7.10 19.56 -0.01
N ILE A 49 -8.37 19.22 0.15
CA ILE A 49 -8.78 18.11 1.05
C ILE A 49 -8.32 16.77 0.48
N LEU A 50 -8.51 16.53 -0.82
CA LEU A 50 -8.05 15.31 -1.49
C LEU A 50 -6.53 15.15 -1.36
N MET A 51 -5.79 16.22 -1.54
CA MET A 51 -4.33 16.21 -1.43
C MET A 51 -3.85 15.98 0.01
N ASP A 52 -4.54 16.53 1.03
CA ASP A 52 -4.22 16.26 2.44
C ASP A 52 -4.46 14.78 2.81
N ILE A 53 -5.54 14.17 2.27
CA ILE A 53 -5.81 12.72 2.40
C ILE A 53 -4.70 11.90 1.74
N PHE A 54 -4.28 12.32 0.58
CA PHE A 54 -3.23 11.66 -0.17
C PHE A 54 -1.86 11.82 0.52
N GLU A 55 -1.50 13.01 1.00
CA GLU A 55 -0.27 13.28 1.75
C GLU A 55 -0.20 12.48 3.06
N TYR A 56 -1.31 12.34 3.77
CA TYR A 56 -1.40 11.43 4.92
C TYR A 56 -0.99 10.00 4.54
N PHE A 57 -1.49 9.52 3.42
CA PHE A 57 -1.19 8.16 2.96
C PHE A 57 0.25 7.99 2.49
N THR A 58 0.81 8.98 1.78
CA THR A 58 2.22 8.96 1.36
C THR A 58 3.16 8.91 2.55
N GLY A 59 2.83 9.64 3.61
CA GLY A 59 3.61 9.64 4.85
C GLY A 59 3.71 8.27 5.53
N LEU A 60 2.80 7.34 5.25
CA LEU A 60 2.90 5.96 5.74
C LEU A 60 4.03 5.19 5.05
N PHE A 61 4.41 5.58 3.83
CA PHE A 61 5.49 4.95 3.05
C PHE A 61 6.83 5.67 3.22
N GLU A 62 6.83 6.97 3.52
CA GLU A 62 8.07 7.75 3.74
C GLU A 62 8.85 7.28 4.98
N TYR A 63 8.16 6.73 5.98
CA TYR A 63 8.81 6.19 7.19
C TYR A 63 9.69 4.98 6.91
N ASP A 64 9.64 4.40 5.72
CA ASP A 64 10.23 3.11 5.37
C ASP A 64 11.35 3.18 4.32
N GLU A 65 11.89 4.37 3.99
CA GLU A 65 13.06 4.44 3.09
C GLU A 65 14.26 3.65 3.62
N HIS A 66 14.38 3.51 4.95
CA HIS A 66 15.41 2.67 5.57
C HIS A 66 15.14 1.17 5.41
N LEU A 67 13.87 0.74 5.33
CA LEU A 67 13.51 -0.66 5.14
C LEU A 67 13.68 -1.12 3.67
N ASN A 68 13.73 -0.19 2.73
CA ASN A 68 13.84 -0.43 1.29
C ASN A 68 15.27 -0.26 0.75
N SER A 69 16.29 -0.14 1.60
CA SER A 69 17.67 -0.03 1.18
C SER A 69 18.37 -1.38 1.09
N GLU A 70 19.33 -1.50 0.17
CA GLU A 70 20.24 -2.65 0.10
C GLU A 70 20.94 -2.87 1.46
N ASP A 71 21.28 -1.78 2.15
CA ASP A 71 21.88 -1.80 3.48
C ASP A 71 20.96 -2.44 4.53
N PHE A 72 19.64 -2.26 4.41
CA PHE A 72 18.67 -2.93 5.28
C PHE A 72 18.61 -4.44 5.01
N ILE A 73 18.55 -4.85 3.75
CA ILE A 73 18.53 -6.27 3.37
C ILE A 73 19.82 -6.96 3.85
N LEU A 74 20.96 -6.27 3.77
CA LEU A 74 22.28 -6.79 4.16
C LEU A 74 22.64 -6.54 5.62
N SER A 75 21.77 -5.88 6.40
CA SER A 75 22.04 -5.64 7.82
C SER A 75 22.21 -6.96 8.59
N ALA A 76 23.06 -6.95 9.63
CA ALA A 76 23.31 -8.12 10.46
C ALA A 76 22.03 -8.70 11.09
N ASP A 77 21.05 -7.85 11.38
CA ASP A 77 19.74 -8.26 11.90
C ASP A 77 18.92 -9.06 10.88
N ASN A 78 19.21 -8.90 9.59
CA ASN A 78 18.51 -9.59 8.50
C ASN A 78 19.32 -10.78 7.92
N GLU A 79 20.55 -11.01 8.35
CA GLU A 79 21.35 -12.15 7.86
C GLU A 79 20.65 -13.49 8.15
N ILE A 80 20.04 -13.63 9.34
CA ILE A 80 19.23 -14.80 9.70
C ILE A 80 17.98 -14.91 8.81
N LEU A 81 17.42 -13.77 8.40
CA LEU A 81 16.23 -13.72 7.54
C LEU A 81 16.56 -14.11 6.10
N LEU A 82 17.76 -13.77 5.62
CA LEU A 82 18.22 -14.20 4.28
C LEU A 82 18.43 -15.72 4.21
N GLU A 83 18.89 -16.35 5.30
CA GLU A 83 18.96 -17.81 5.40
C GLU A 83 17.56 -18.46 5.44
N ASN A 84 16.55 -17.70 5.87
CA ASN A 84 15.15 -18.13 5.93
C ASN A 84 14.25 -17.11 5.23
N PRO A 85 14.21 -17.08 3.89
CA PRO A 85 13.48 -16.08 3.11
C PRO A 85 11.97 -16.01 3.44
N GLU A 86 11.39 -17.11 3.93
CA GLU A 86 9.99 -17.16 4.39
C GLU A 86 9.76 -16.26 5.62
N LEU A 87 10.72 -16.18 6.55
CA LEU A 87 10.67 -15.29 7.71
C LEU A 87 10.80 -13.82 7.30
N PHE A 88 11.64 -13.54 6.30
CA PHE A 88 11.75 -12.19 5.74
C PHE A 88 10.41 -11.71 5.19
N TYR A 89 9.73 -12.56 4.43
CA TYR A 89 8.39 -12.26 3.95
C TYR A 89 7.40 -12.03 5.09
N HIS A 90 7.37 -12.93 6.08
CA HIS A 90 6.43 -12.84 7.20
C HIS A 90 6.55 -11.52 7.96
N LYS A 91 7.76 -11.06 8.26
CA LYS A 91 7.98 -9.76 8.91
C LYS A 91 7.51 -8.58 8.05
N GLY A 92 7.81 -8.59 6.76
CA GLY A 92 7.33 -7.56 5.83
C GLY A 92 5.81 -7.54 5.71
N SER A 93 5.17 -8.71 5.66
CA SER A 93 3.71 -8.83 5.59
C SER A 93 3.02 -8.35 6.87
N GLU A 94 3.61 -8.57 8.05
CA GLU A 94 3.06 -8.06 9.32
C GLU A 94 3.07 -6.53 9.37
N ALA A 95 4.13 -5.86 8.88
CA ALA A 95 4.19 -4.40 8.82
C ALA A 95 3.09 -3.84 7.89
N ILE A 96 2.95 -4.42 6.69
CA ILE A 96 1.90 -4.04 5.73
C ILE A 96 0.51 -4.36 6.29
N ARG A 97 0.35 -5.48 6.98
CA ARG A 97 -0.90 -5.86 7.62
C ARG A 97 -1.35 -4.81 8.64
N GLY A 98 -0.46 -4.35 9.52
CA GLY A 98 -0.76 -3.28 10.47
C GLY A 98 -1.25 -2.01 9.79
N MET A 99 -0.64 -1.63 8.68
CA MET A 99 -1.05 -0.48 7.88
C MET A 99 -2.40 -0.69 7.20
N LEU A 100 -2.64 -1.83 6.56
CA LEU A 100 -3.87 -2.11 5.81
C LEU A 100 -5.08 -2.40 6.71
N LEU A 101 -4.89 -2.89 7.95
CA LEU A 101 -5.99 -3.16 8.88
C LEU A 101 -6.71 -1.89 9.36
N GLU A 102 -6.13 -0.72 9.19
CA GLU A 102 -6.83 0.52 9.46
C GLU A 102 -7.88 0.79 8.36
N GLU A 103 -9.16 0.80 8.73
CA GLU A 103 -10.29 1.10 7.83
C GLU A 103 -10.07 2.38 7.01
N LYS A 104 -9.44 3.38 7.62
CA LYS A 104 -9.05 4.63 6.97
C LYS A 104 -8.14 4.40 5.77
N ASN A 105 -7.13 3.55 5.91
CA ASN A 105 -6.15 3.27 4.86
C ASN A 105 -6.78 2.47 3.71
N LEU A 106 -7.70 1.57 3.99
CA LEU A 106 -8.45 0.85 2.95
C LEU A 106 -9.33 1.80 2.13
N LYS A 107 -9.99 2.77 2.77
CA LYS A 107 -10.74 3.82 2.06
C LYS A 107 -9.84 4.67 1.16
N ILE A 108 -8.62 4.98 1.63
CA ILE A 108 -7.65 5.73 0.84
C ILE A 108 -7.15 4.91 -0.35
N TRP A 109 -6.87 3.63 -0.18
CA TRP A 109 -6.53 2.73 -1.28
C TRP A 109 -7.60 2.74 -2.38
N LYS A 110 -8.87 2.55 -2.00
CA LYS A 110 -10.00 2.62 -2.95
C LYS A 110 -10.02 3.96 -3.69
N LEU A 111 -9.82 5.06 -2.97
CA LEU A 111 -9.78 6.39 -3.54
C LEU A 111 -8.61 6.58 -4.51
N ILE A 112 -7.42 6.07 -4.18
CA ILE A 112 -6.23 6.11 -5.04
C ILE A 112 -6.49 5.37 -6.35
N PHE A 113 -7.04 4.15 -6.33
CA PHE A 113 -7.36 3.40 -7.54
C PHE A 113 -8.31 4.16 -8.47
N ILE A 114 -9.29 4.86 -7.90
CA ILE A 114 -10.23 5.67 -8.70
C ILE A 114 -9.52 6.93 -9.24
N GLN A 115 -8.80 7.64 -8.39
CA GLN A 115 -8.25 8.96 -8.70
C GLN A 115 -6.95 8.93 -9.51
N MET A 116 -6.21 7.83 -9.56
CA MET A 116 -4.99 7.75 -10.37
C MET A 116 -5.25 7.96 -11.88
N HIS A 117 -6.48 7.76 -12.33
CA HIS A 117 -6.87 8.03 -13.73
C HIS A 117 -7.28 9.49 -13.98
N HIS A 118 -7.53 10.28 -12.93
CA HIS A 118 -8.02 11.66 -13.01
C HIS A 118 -7.04 12.69 -12.43
N ASN A 119 -6.06 12.25 -11.63
CA ASN A 119 -5.11 13.14 -10.96
C ASN A 119 -3.67 12.67 -11.22
N GLU A 120 -2.87 13.53 -11.87
CA GLU A 120 -1.50 13.18 -12.26
C GLU A 120 -0.58 12.95 -11.06
N LYS A 121 -0.71 13.71 -9.98
CA LYS A 121 0.11 13.52 -8.77
C LYS A 121 -0.15 12.15 -8.13
N ILE A 122 -1.44 11.76 -8.02
CA ILE A 122 -1.83 10.45 -7.50
C ILE A 122 -1.35 9.34 -8.42
N ARG A 123 -1.42 9.53 -9.73
CA ARG A 123 -0.91 8.57 -10.71
C ARG A 123 0.60 8.36 -10.60
N LEU A 124 1.36 9.45 -10.50
CA LEU A 124 2.82 9.38 -10.37
C LEU A 124 3.24 8.73 -9.04
N PHE A 125 2.55 9.04 -7.95
CA PHE A 125 2.75 8.34 -6.68
C PHE A 125 2.50 6.84 -6.82
N PHE A 126 1.34 6.46 -7.35
CA PHE A 126 1.01 5.05 -7.54
C PHE A 126 2.08 4.34 -8.38
N GLN A 127 2.50 4.97 -9.47
CA GLN A 127 3.55 4.43 -10.33
C GLN A 127 4.87 4.25 -9.57
N ASN A 128 5.33 5.24 -8.83
CA ASN A 128 6.66 5.24 -8.22
C ASN A 128 6.67 4.44 -6.92
N GLU A 129 5.76 4.73 -5.98
CA GLU A 129 5.79 4.16 -4.64
C GLU A 129 5.14 2.77 -4.55
N ILE A 130 4.16 2.50 -5.41
CA ILE A 130 3.42 1.23 -5.36
C ILE A 130 3.89 0.25 -6.43
N LEU A 131 4.39 0.70 -7.59
CA LEU A 131 4.81 -0.24 -8.63
C LEU A 131 6.33 -0.30 -8.81
N VAL A 132 7.03 0.82 -8.91
CA VAL A 132 8.47 0.83 -9.29
C VAL A 132 9.35 0.47 -8.11
N LYS A 133 9.33 1.27 -7.04
CA LYS A 133 10.21 1.06 -5.86
C LYS A 133 10.10 -0.35 -5.26
N PRO A 134 8.90 -0.92 -5.01
CA PRO A 134 8.82 -2.27 -4.49
C PRO A 134 9.35 -3.34 -5.44
N LEU A 135 9.18 -3.16 -6.76
CA LEU A 135 9.75 -4.10 -7.74
C LEU A 135 11.28 -4.03 -7.76
N GLU A 136 11.89 -2.84 -7.62
CA GLU A 136 13.33 -2.67 -7.48
C GLU A 136 13.83 -3.36 -6.21
N TYR A 137 13.20 -3.08 -5.06
CA TYR A 137 13.50 -3.72 -3.78
C TYR A 137 13.48 -5.25 -3.86
N TRP A 138 12.41 -5.84 -4.40
CA TRP A 138 12.32 -7.29 -4.54
C TRP A 138 13.30 -7.86 -5.56
N ASN A 139 13.65 -7.10 -6.62
CA ASN A 139 14.70 -7.51 -7.54
C ASN A 139 16.05 -7.60 -6.82
N ASP A 140 16.39 -6.63 -5.99
CA ASP A 140 17.64 -6.62 -5.22
C ASP A 140 17.67 -7.74 -4.20
N PHE A 141 16.55 -7.97 -3.49
CA PHE A 141 16.38 -9.11 -2.58
C PHE A 141 16.65 -10.45 -3.27
N PHE A 142 16.01 -10.73 -4.40
CA PHE A 142 16.24 -11.98 -5.14
C PHE A 142 17.64 -12.06 -5.77
N THR A 143 18.25 -10.94 -6.10
CA THR A 143 19.65 -10.89 -6.57
C THR A 143 20.58 -11.34 -5.44
N ILE A 144 20.42 -10.81 -4.24
CA ILE A 144 21.18 -11.20 -3.05
C ILE A 144 21.00 -12.70 -2.74
N LEU A 145 19.76 -13.20 -2.76
CA LEU A 145 19.52 -14.64 -2.54
C LEU A 145 20.23 -15.52 -3.57
N LYS A 146 20.29 -15.08 -4.83
CA LYS A 146 21.01 -15.79 -5.90
C LYS A 146 22.52 -15.75 -5.68
N GLU A 147 23.09 -14.60 -5.35
CA GLU A 147 24.54 -14.43 -5.09
C GLU A 147 25.00 -15.23 -3.88
N LYS A 148 24.18 -15.31 -2.83
CA LYS A 148 24.43 -16.16 -1.65
C LYS A 148 24.20 -17.67 -1.93
N GLY A 149 23.70 -18.04 -3.12
CA GLY A 149 23.43 -19.44 -3.48
C GLY A 149 22.22 -20.06 -2.78
N ILE A 150 21.35 -19.24 -2.21
CA ILE A 150 20.11 -19.69 -1.55
C ILE A 150 19.09 -20.11 -2.58
N ILE A 151 19.04 -19.41 -3.72
CA ILE A 151 18.22 -19.80 -4.88
C ILE A 151 19.10 -20.24 -6.06
N LYS A 152 18.49 -20.95 -6.99
CA LYS A 152 19.17 -21.54 -8.17
C LYS A 152 19.86 -20.46 -9.01
N LYS A 153 21.06 -20.79 -9.53
CA LYS A 153 21.88 -19.87 -10.34
C LYS A 153 21.23 -19.43 -11.65
N ASP A 154 20.35 -20.25 -12.21
CA ASP A 154 19.58 -19.97 -13.43
C ASP A 154 18.30 -19.15 -13.18
N SER A 155 17.99 -18.85 -11.92
CA SER A 155 16.86 -17.97 -11.56
C SER A 155 17.05 -16.57 -12.13
N ASN A 156 15.93 -15.95 -12.53
CA ASN A 156 15.89 -14.57 -12.99
C ASN A 156 15.31 -13.66 -11.89
N PRO A 157 16.12 -12.89 -11.15
CA PRO A 157 15.67 -12.06 -10.04
C PRO A 157 14.55 -11.07 -10.42
N LYS A 158 14.68 -10.44 -11.59
CA LYS A 158 13.68 -9.47 -12.08
C LYS A 158 12.32 -10.12 -12.33
N LEU A 159 12.30 -11.34 -12.84
CA LEU A 159 11.06 -12.10 -13.05
C LEU A 159 10.47 -12.54 -11.71
N LEU A 160 11.30 -13.05 -10.81
CA LEU A 160 10.88 -13.44 -9.45
C LEU A 160 10.29 -12.28 -8.68
N ALA A 161 10.92 -11.10 -8.72
CA ALA A 161 10.40 -9.89 -8.10
C ALA A 161 9.00 -9.53 -8.63
N ARG A 162 8.81 -9.63 -9.95
CA ARG A 162 7.53 -9.34 -10.58
C ARG A 162 6.46 -10.36 -10.20
N GLU A 163 6.74 -11.64 -10.26
CA GLU A 163 5.82 -12.71 -9.86
C GLU A 163 5.43 -12.59 -8.38
N TYR A 164 6.42 -12.36 -7.53
CA TYR A 164 6.24 -12.24 -6.10
C TYR A 164 5.35 -11.05 -5.73
N TYR A 165 5.65 -9.87 -6.28
CA TYR A 165 4.97 -8.63 -5.90
C TYR A 165 3.63 -8.43 -6.61
N SER A 166 3.44 -8.98 -7.80
CA SER A 166 2.17 -8.82 -8.53
C SER A 166 1.00 -9.53 -7.85
N PHE A 167 1.24 -10.60 -7.12
CA PHE A 167 0.17 -11.36 -6.48
C PHE A 167 -0.52 -10.58 -5.36
N PRO A 168 0.16 -9.95 -4.38
CA PRO A 168 -0.48 -9.07 -3.41
C PRO A 168 -1.25 -7.91 -4.06
N ILE A 169 -0.73 -7.33 -5.13
CA ILE A 169 -1.43 -6.27 -5.87
C ILE A 169 -2.71 -6.80 -6.52
N TYR A 170 -2.65 -7.99 -7.12
CA TYR A 170 -3.84 -8.65 -7.66
C TYR A 170 -4.90 -8.89 -6.58
N LEU A 171 -4.51 -9.46 -5.43
CA LEU A 171 -5.43 -9.69 -4.32
C LEU A 171 -6.06 -8.39 -3.81
N LEU A 172 -5.28 -7.31 -3.71
CA LEU A 172 -5.79 -6.01 -3.29
C LEU A 172 -6.83 -5.44 -4.28
N LEU A 173 -6.58 -5.59 -5.59
CA LEU A 173 -7.55 -5.24 -6.63
C LEU A 173 -8.81 -6.10 -6.54
N GLU A 174 -8.66 -7.41 -6.34
CA GLU A 174 -9.78 -8.33 -6.21
C GLU A 174 -10.68 -7.98 -5.03
N ILE A 175 -10.09 -7.71 -3.86
CA ILE A 175 -10.81 -7.28 -2.67
C ILE A 175 -11.54 -5.96 -2.92
N SER A 176 -10.83 -4.98 -3.51
CA SER A 176 -11.40 -3.67 -3.81
C SER A 176 -12.54 -3.74 -4.82
N ALA A 177 -12.55 -4.74 -5.70
CA ALA A 177 -13.62 -4.96 -6.68
C ALA A 177 -14.82 -5.72 -6.09
N LYS A 178 -14.59 -6.58 -5.09
CA LYS A 178 -15.64 -7.41 -4.49
C LYS A 178 -16.43 -6.73 -3.39
N TYR A 179 -15.79 -5.83 -2.64
CA TYR A 179 -16.35 -5.30 -1.41
C TYR A 179 -16.40 -3.76 -1.41
N ASP A 180 -17.54 -3.22 -1.01
CA ASP A 180 -17.65 -1.79 -0.68
C ASP A 180 -17.02 -1.49 0.69
N ASP A 181 -17.36 -2.31 1.70
CA ASP A 181 -16.72 -2.34 3.01
C ASP A 181 -16.02 -3.70 3.17
N ILE A 182 -14.70 -3.71 3.38
CA ILE A 182 -13.91 -4.94 3.40
C ILE A 182 -14.08 -5.64 4.75
N PRO A 183 -14.61 -6.87 4.80
CA PRO A 183 -14.72 -7.61 6.04
C PRO A 183 -13.34 -7.95 6.62
N PRO A 184 -13.15 -7.90 7.97
CA PRO A 184 -11.86 -8.21 8.60
C PRO A 184 -11.28 -9.57 8.20
N GLU A 185 -12.13 -10.60 8.12
CA GLU A 185 -11.73 -11.95 7.71
C GLU A 185 -11.20 -12.01 6.28
N THR A 186 -11.59 -11.07 5.42
CA THR A 186 -11.07 -10.98 4.04
C THR A 186 -9.61 -10.59 4.04
N LEU A 187 -9.18 -9.70 4.94
CA LEU A 187 -7.78 -9.31 5.08
C LEU A 187 -6.94 -10.46 5.65
N ASP A 188 -7.46 -11.24 6.60
CA ASP A 188 -6.77 -12.42 7.10
C ASP A 188 -6.52 -13.44 5.99
N ASN A 189 -7.53 -13.69 5.14
CA ASN A 189 -7.38 -14.55 3.97
C ASN A 189 -6.39 -13.98 2.95
N PHE A 190 -6.42 -12.66 2.70
CA PHE A 190 -5.45 -11.98 1.83
C PHE A 190 -4.00 -12.27 2.24
N PHE A 191 -3.68 -12.05 3.52
CA PHE A 191 -2.30 -12.26 3.99
C PHE A 191 -1.91 -13.75 3.95
N LYS A 192 -2.83 -14.64 4.26
CA LYS A 192 -2.60 -16.08 4.17
C LYS A 192 -2.32 -16.52 2.73
N GLU A 193 -3.14 -16.10 1.76
CA GLU A 193 -2.94 -16.45 0.35
C GLU A 193 -1.63 -15.85 -0.19
N ALA A 194 -1.29 -14.62 0.20
CA ALA A 194 -0.03 -13.98 -0.19
C ALA A 194 1.19 -14.72 0.38
N GLU A 195 1.11 -15.22 1.63
CA GLU A 195 2.15 -16.01 2.27
C GLU A 195 2.30 -17.39 1.59
N GLU A 196 1.19 -18.07 1.30
CA GLU A 196 1.19 -19.35 0.56
C GLU A 196 1.80 -19.19 -0.83
N HIS A 197 1.49 -18.10 -1.54
CA HIS A 197 2.10 -17.80 -2.84
C HIS A 197 3.61 -17.54 -2.73
N ALA A 198 4.03 -16.74 -1.77
CA ALA A 198 5.46 -16.46 -1.53
C ALA A 198 6.24 -17.75 -1.26
N LYS A 199 5.71 -18.61 -0.39
CA LYS A 199 6.29 -19.92 -0.09
C LYS A 199 6.36 -20.81 -1.32
N PHE A 200 5.28 -20.91 -2.08
CA PHE A 200 5.27 -21.68 -3.34
C PHE A 200 6.34 -21.20 -4.31
N LEU A 201 6.49 -19.90 -4.50
CA LEU A 201 7.50 -19.33 -5.38
C LEU A 201 8.92 -19.64 -4.92
N LEU A 202 9.19 -19.48 -3.62
CA LEU A 202 10.50 -19.78 -3.02
C LEU A 202 10.84 -21.28 -3.15
N ASP A 203 9.90 -22.18 -2.89
CA ASP A 203 10.08 -23.63 -3.03
C ASP A 203 10.42 -24.04 -4.47
N CYS A 204 9.93 -23.32 -5.47
CA CYS A 204 10.26 -23.56 -6.88
C CYS A 204 11.72 -23.22 -7.21
N VAL A 205 12.32 -22.24 -6.54
CA VAL A 205 13.65 -21.70 -6.87
C VAL A 205 14.73 -21.98 -5.84
N LYS A 206 14.39 -22.40 -4.64
CA LYS A 206 15.35 -22.72 -3.57
C LYS A 206 16.30 -23.85 -4.00
N VAL A 207 17.56 -23.74 -3.63
CA VAL A 207 18.54 -24.82 -3.78
C VAL A 207 18.20 -25.88 -2.73
N LYS A 208 18.13 -27.15 -3.16
CA LYS A 208 17.87 -28.30 -2.27
C LYS A 208 19.09 -28.69 -1.49
#